data_606497a313193579a994297a78accd1b
#
_entry.id   606497a313193579a994297a78accd1b
#
_cell.length_a   1.000
_cell.length_b   1.000
_cell.length_c   1.000
_cell.angle_alpha   90.00
_cell.angle_beta   90.00
_cell.angle_gamma   90.00
#
_symmetry.space_group_name_H-M   'P 1'
#
loop_
_entity.id
_entity.type
_entity.pdbx_description
1 polymer ?
#
loop_
_entity_poly.entity_id
_entity_poly.type
_entity_poly.pdbx_seq_one_letter_code
_entity_poly.pdbx_strand_id
1 'polypeptide(L)'
;RNTILDREEELSSGDWLMVVRNNYFWLQQSIESLVNDAPLASDAAASSTMQETEKDGNGTNGISFLANGDRALVQRVRNVREVYGFRFADVWLQFPDYDRYELQATVVLDSLNTEAPALTPAQNERLFQEVMADYADIPLKQERLKKMRQDKLLNAIQVKYAYAITCHKAQGGQWAHVYLDQGYMTDDMLTPDYVHWLY
;
A
#
# COMPACT_ATOMS: atom_id res chain seq x y z
N ARG A 1 -5.15 12.36 -15.45
CA ARG A 1 -4.92 10.96 -15.86
C ARG A 1 -5.70 10.65 -17.15
N ASN A 2 -7.03 10.67 -17.15
CA ASN A 2 -7.84 10.28 -18.30
C ASN A 2 -7.61 11.17 -19.52
N THR A 3 -7.52 12.49 -19.31
CA THR A 3 -7.37 13.46 -20.41
C THR A 3 -5.93 13.54 -20.96
N ILE A 4 -4.91 13.37 -20.12
CA ILE A 4 -3.50 13.56 -20.52
C ILE A 4 -2.86 12.24 -20.91
N LEU A 5 -3.18 11.15 -20.20
CA LEU A 5 -2.59 9.83 -20.40
C LEU A 5 -3.49 8.88 -21.20
N ASP A 6 -4.66 9.36 -21.65
CA ASP A 6 -5.65 8.62 -22.44
C ASP A 6 -5.99 7.23 -21.83
N ARG A 7 -6.19 7.20 -20.51
CA ARG A 7 -6.49 5.98 -19.77
C ARG A 7 -7.93 5.99 -19.31
N GLU A 8 -8.74 5.13 -19.89
CA GLU A 8 -10.17 4.97 -19.56
C GLU A 8 -10.38 4.10 -18.32
N GLU A 9 -9.54 3.08 -18.13
CA GLU A 9 -9.63 2.17 -17.00
C GLU A 9 -9.29 2.88 -15.68
N GLU A 10 -9.96 2.48 -14.60
CA GLU A 10 -9.73 3.07 -13.28
C GLU A 10 -8.30 2.88 -12.79
N LEU A 11 -7.68 1.74 -13.08
CA LEU A 11 -6.28 1.45 -12.79
C LEU A 11 -5.62 0.72 -13.96
N SER A 12 -4.47 1.20 -14.38
CA SER A 12 -3.76 0.65 -15.55
C SER A 12 -2.27 0.49 -15.26
N SER A 13 -1.60 -0.36 -16.05
CA SER A 13 -0.14 -0.44 -16.04
C SER A 13 0.50 0.92 -16.30
N GLY A 14 1.55 1.24 -15.57
CA GLY A 14 2.23 2.54 -15.60
C GLY A 14 1.56 3.65 -14.78
N ASP A 15 0.49 3.35 -14.03
CA ASP A 15 -0.04 4.30 -13.05
C ASP A 15 0.88 4.37 -11.82
N TRP A 16 1.03 5.59 -11.30
CA TRP A 16 1.71 5.84 -10.04
C TRP A 16 0.71 5.85 -8.90
N LEU A 17 0.99 5.03 -7.91
CA LEU A 17 0.19 4.92 -6.69
C LEU A 17 1.02 5.32 -5.47
N MET A 18 0.33 5.76 -4.44
CA MET A 18 0.86 5.99 -3.11
C MET A 18 0.05 5.19 -2.10
N VAL A 19 0.74 4.45 -1.24
CA VAL A 19 0.15 3.77 -0.10
C VAL A 19 -0.35 4.82 0.89
N VAL A 20 -1.61 4.70 1.34
CA VAL A 20 -2.20 5.70 2.24
C VAL A 20 -2.45 5.18 3.65
N ARG A 21 -2.08 3.94 3.91
CA ARG A 21 -2.15 3.28 5.22
C ARG A 21 -1.05 2.26 5.35
N ASN A 22 -0.36 2.21 6.50
CA ASN A 22 0.66 1.20 6.76
C ASN A 22 0.09 -0.21 6.58
N ASN A 23 0.83 -1.07 5.89
CA ASN A 23 0.47 -2.46 5.65
C ASN A 23 1.64 -3.38 5.95
N TYR A 24 1.44 -4.29 6.88
CA TYR A 24 2.45 -5.25 7.34
C TYR A 24 2.28 -6.63 6.72
N PHE A 25 1.11 -6.90 6.14
CA PHE A 25 0.69 -8.23 5.72
C PHE A 25 1.42 -8.72 4.46
N TRP A 26 1.45 -7.92 3.42
CA TRP A 26 1.90 -8.36 2.10
C TRP A 26 3.38 -8.70 2.04
N LEU A 27 4.22 -7.96 2.76
CA LEU A 27 5.66 -8.26 2.81
C LEU A 27 5.95 -9.53 3.62
N GLN A 28 5.23 -9.76 4.71
CA GLN A 28 5.35 -11.00 5.47
C GLN A 28 4.97 -12.22 4.63
N GLN A 29 3.88 -12.14 3.86
CA GLN A 29 3.48 -13.21 2.95
C GLN A 29 4.53 -13.48 1.85
N SER A 30 5.15 -12.45 1.31
CA SER A 30 6.20 -12.61 0.28
C SER A 30 7.42 -13.34 0.84
N ILE A 31 7.82 -13.04 2.07
CA ILE A 31 8.94 -13.72 2.75
C ILE A 31 8.58 -15.19 3.02
N GLU A 32 7.38 -15.47 3.53
CA GLU A 32 6.92 -16.83 3.80
C GLU A 32 6.84 -17.67 2.53
N SER A 33 6.42 -17.11 1.40
CA SER A 33 6.38 -17.83 0.12
C SER A 33 7.77 -18.16 -0.39
N LEU A 34 8.75 -17.27 -0.25
CA LEU A 34 10.14 -17.50 -0.65
C LEU A 34 10.82 -18.57 0.22
N VAL A 35 10.49 -18.64 1.50
CA VAL A 35 11.03 -19.67 2.41
C VAL A 35 10.44 -21.04 2.12
N ASN A 36 9.15 -21.11 1.75
CA ASN A 36 8.48 -22.38 1.46
C ASN A 36 8.84 -22.96 0.08
N ASP A 37 9.28 -22.13 -0.86
CA ASP A 37 9.74 -22.56 -2.20
C ASP A 37 11.24 -22.94 -2.24
N ALA A 38 11.97 -22.78 -1.13
CA ALA A 38 13.36 -23.22 -1.04
C ALA A 38 13.44 -24.75 -0.92
N PRO A 39 14.22 -25.44 -1.76
CA PRO A 39 14.39 -26.88 -1.64
C PRO A 39 15.00 -27.23 -0.29
N LEU A 40 14.38 -28.19 0.41
CA LEU A 40 14.82 -28.75 1.69
C LEU A 40 16.29 -29.16 1.64
N ALA A 41 17.19 -28.33 2.14
CA ALA A 41 18.52 -28.74 2.55
C ALA A 41 18.47 -28.99 4.06
N SER A 42 18.79 -30.23 4.43
CA SER A 42 18.69 -30.84 5.73
C SER A 42 19.46 -30.12 6.84
N ASP A 43 18.83 -30.12 8.03
CA ASP A 43 19.39 -30.16 9.36
C ASP A 43 20.51 -29.16 9.78
N ALA A 44 20.17 -28.21 10.62
CA ALA A 44 20.72 -28.07 11.96
C ALA A 44 20.20 -26.84 12.74
N ALA A 45 19.67 -27.15 13.93
CA ALA A 45 19.67 -26.33 15.14
C ALA A 45 18.90 -25.01 15.21
N ALA A 46 17.73 -25.13 15.85
CA ALA A 46 17.08 -24.05 16.56
C ALA A 46 17.99 -23.45 17.65
N SER A 47 18.14 -22.15 17.68
CA SER A 47 18.33 -21.40 18.92
C SER A 47 17.99 -19.93 18.73
N SER A 48 17.05 -19.49 19.56
CA SER A 48 16.62 -18.12 19.81
C SER A 48 17.77 -17.14 20.01
N THR A 49 17.70 -15.97 19.37
CA THR A 49 18.03 -14.69 20.00
C THR A 49 17.61 -13.55 19.08
N MET A 50 16.72 -12.67 19.57
CA MET A 50 16.50 -11.36 18.97
C MET A 50 17.79 -10.56 19.12
N GLN A 51 18.41 -10.23 18.03
CA GLN A 51 19.40 -9.17 17.95
C GLN A 51 19.23 -8.44 16.63
N GLU A 52 19.10 -7.13 16.73
CA GLU A 52 19.29 -6.19 15.64
C GLU A 52 20.58 -6.55 14.90
N THR A 53 20.49 -6.88 13.63
CA THR A 53 21.68 -7.04 12.80
C THR A 53 21.49 -6.40 11.44
N GLU A 54 22.51 -5.63 11.16
CA GLU A 54 22.92 -5.01 9.94
C GLU A 54 22.82 -5.93 8.71
N LYS A 55 22.70 -5.28 7.54
CA LYS A 55 22.84 -5.71 6.16
C LYS A 55 23.52 -7.08 5.99
N ASP A 56 22.73 -8.04 5.50
CA ASP A 56 23.28 -9.12 4.69
C ASP A 56 22.35 -9.44 3.52
N GLY A 57 22.98 -9.53 2.35
CA GLY A 57 22.31 -9.60 1.06
C GLY A 57 21.51 -10.87 0.84
N ASN A 58 20.21 -10.74 0.93
CA ASN A 58 19.29 -11.60 0.23
C ASN A 58 17.96 -10.85 0.03
N GLY A 59 17.74 -10.30 -1.13
CA GLY A 59 16.47 -10.01 -1.83
C GLY A 59 15.39 -9.12 -1.21
N THR A 60 15.44 -8.74 0.06
CA THR A 60 14.39 -7.93 0.72
C THR A 60 14.93 -6.68 1.40
N ASN A 61 15.84 -5.98 0.81
CA ASN A 61 16.44 -4.68 1.26
C ASN A 61 15.88 -4.04 2.55
N GLY A 62 15.72 -4.83 3.64
CA GLY A 62 15.32 -4.32 4.95
C GLY A 62 13.87 -3.79 5.06
N ILE A 63 13.01 -4.02 4.06
CA ILE A 63 11.60 -3.59 4.12
C ILE A 63 10.83 -4.55 5.00
N SER A 64 10.27 -4.08 6.11
CA SER A 64 9.43 -4.88 7.02
C SER A 64 7.94 -4.63 6.84
N PHE A 65 7.53 -3.52 6.26
CA PHE A 65 6.14 -3.13 5.99
C PHE A 65 6.09 -2.04 4.91
N LEU A 66 4.91 -1.87 4.30
CA LEU A 66 4.62 -0.75 3.41
C LEU A 66 4.17 0.44 4.26
N ALA A 67 4.88 1.54 4.16
CA ALA A 67 4.57 2.75 4.91
C ALA A 67 3.52 3.62 4.20
N ASN A 68 2.75 4.38 4.98
CA ASN A 68 1.94 5.47 4.43
C ASN A 68 2.89 6.52 3.79
N GLY A 69 2.69 6.77 2.49
CA GLY A 69 3.54 7.64 1.70
C GLY A 69 4.42 6.90 0.68
N ASP A 70 4.60 5.59 0.83
CA ASP A 70 5.37 4.80 -0.14
C ASP A 70 4.75 4.88 -1.52
N ARG A 71 5.60 5.07 -2.53
CA ARG A 71 5.20 5.18 -3.93
C ARG A 71 5.47 3.90 -4.68
N ALA A 72 4.52 3.51 -5.50
CA ALA A 72 4.62 2.32 -6.33
C ALA A 72 4.20 2.60 -7.76
N LEU A 73 4.88 1.97 -8.70
CA LEU A 73 4.52 1.92 -10.11
C LEU A 73 3.74 0.64 -10.38
N VAL A 74 2.55 0.77 -10.95
CA VAL A 74 1.75 -0.38 -11.36
C VAL A 74 2.36 -1.02 -12.60
N GLN A 75 2.81 -2.25 -12.48
CA GLN A 75 3.34 -3.03 -13.62
C GLN A 75 2.22 -3.76 -14.35
N ARG A 76 1.26 -4.30 -13.61
CA ARG A 76 0.15 -5.08 -14.14
C ARG A 76 -1.05 -5.02 -13.22
N VAL A 77 -2.26 -5.06 -13.82
CA VAL A 77 -3.54 -5.18 -13.12
C VAL A 77 -4.24 -6.44 -13.60
N ARG A 78 -4.83 -7.20 -12.69
CA ARG A 78 -5.65 -8.38 -12.98
C ARG A 78 -6.79 -8.51 -11.98
N ASN A 79 -7.76 -9.38 -12.33
CA ASN A 79 -8.83 -9.82 -11.42
C ASN A 79 -9.56 -8.67 -10.72
N VAL A 80 -9.92 -7.63 -11.49
CA VAL A 80 -10.81 -6.60 -10.97
C VAL A 80 -12.13 -7.25 -10.61
N ARG A 81 -12.54 -7.14 -9.34
CA ARG A 81 -13.74 -7.78 -8.81
C ARG A 81 -14.41 -6.92 -7.75
N GLU A 82 -15.70 -7.06 -7.64
CA GLU A 82 -16.48 -6.45 -6.57
C GLU A 82 -16.88 -7.52 -5.54
N VAL A 83 -16.51 -7.30 -4.28
CA VAL A 83 -16.81 -8.17 -3.15
C VAL A 83 -17.21 -7.29 -1.98
N TYR A 84 -18.27 -7.61 -1.25
CA TYR A 84 -18.80 -6.85 -0.11
C TYR A 84 -19.17 -5.40 -0.45
N GLY A 85 -19.45 -5.11 -1.73
CA GLY A 85 -19.69 -3.76 -2.23
C GLY A 85 -18.44 -2.88 -2.22
N PHE A 86 -17.24 -3.48 -2.27
CA PHE A 86 -15.96 -2.85 -2.53
C PHE A 86 -15.32 -3.47 -3.76
N ARG A 87 -14.58 -2.65 -4.51
CA ARG A 87 -13.87 -3.08 -5.70
C ARG A 87 -12.41 -3.32 -5.36
N PHE A 88 -11.93 -4.49 -5.76
CA PHE A 88 -10.55 -4.93 -5.55
C PHE A 88 -9.89 -5.25 -6.87
N ALA A 89 -8.57 -5.10 -6.93
CA ALA A 89 -7.77 -5.59 -8.04
C ALA A 89 -6.50 -6.27 -7.52
N ASP A 90 -6.08 -7.34 -8.20
CA ASP A 90 -4.77 -7.93 -7.96
C ASP A 90 -3.76 -7.20 -8.84
N VAL A 91 -2.71 -6.68 -8.25
CA VAL A 91 -1.73 -5.81 -8.90
C VAL A 91 -0.31 -6.31 -8.68
N TRP A 92 0.55 -6.04 -9.65
CA TRP A 92 2.00 -6.10 -9.51
C TRP A 92 2.51 -4.68 -9.36
N LEU A 93 3.08 -4.40 -8.21
CA LEU A 93 3.62 -3.10 -7.83
C LEU A 93 5.14 -3.16 -7.82
N GLN A 94 5.78 -2.14 -8.35
CA GLN A 94 7.21 -1.93 -8.20
C GLN A 94 7.44 -0.70 -7.35
N PHE A 95 8.26 -0.83 -6.33
CA PHE A 95 8.62 0.23 -5.39
C PHE A 95 10.00 0.79 -5.72
N PRO A 96 10.11 1.92 -6.45
CA PRO A 96 11.41 2.45 -6.87
C PRO A 96 12.31 2.88 -5.72
N ASP A 97 11.71 3.35 -4.62
CA ASP A 97 12.43 3.83 -3.44
C ASP A 97 13.05 2.65 -2.63
N TYR A 98 12.72 1.41 -2.98
CA TYR A 98 13.23 0.17 -2.36
C TYR A 98 13.94 -0.72 -3.40
N ASP A 99 14.93 -0.20 -4.09
CA ASP A 99 15.71 -0.90 -5.12
C ASP A 99 14.84 -1.62 -6.18
N ARG A 100 13.71 -1.00 -6.52
CA ARG A 100 12.72 -1.55 -7.46
C ARG A 100 12.11 -2.88 -7.00
N TYR A 101 11.95 -3.05 -5.69
CA TYR A 101 11.28 -4.22 -5.14
C TYR A 101 9.91 -4.41 -5.79
N GLU A 102 9.62 -5.65 -6.20
CA GLU A 102 8.35 -6.03 -6.84
C GLU A 102 7.49 -6.82 -5.87
N LEU A 103 6.22 -6.44 -5.80
CA LEU A 103 5.23 -7.04 -4.92
C LEU A 103 3.95 -7.33 -5.66
N GLN A 104 3.47 -8.57 -5.55
CA GLN A 104 2.11 -8.92 -5.94
C GLN A 104 1.18 -8.76 -4.74
N ALA A 105 0.16 -7.92 -4.87
CA ALA A 105 -0.77 -7.62 -3.78
C ALA A 105 -2.19 -7.35 -4.30
N THR A 106 -3.16 -7.33 -3.40
CA THR A 106 -4.52 -6.86 -3.68
C THR A 106 -4.66 -5.42 -3.20
N VAL A 107 -5.23 -4.55 -4.02
CA VAL A 107 -5.54 -3.15 -3.69
C VAL A 107 -7.04 -2.92 -3.64
N VAL A 108 -7.46 -1.92 -2.87
CA VAL A 108 -8.85 -1.43 -2.85
C VAL A 108 -8.97 -0.27 -3.82
N LEU A 109 -9.77 -0.43 -4.89
CA LEU A 109 -9.97 0.62 -5.90
C LEU A 109 -10.83 1.78 -5.38
N ASP A 110 -11.77 1.51 -4.48
CA ASP A 110 -12.64 2.56 -3.91
C ASP A 110 -11.85 3.65 -3.18
N SER A 111 -10.67 3.33 -2.66
CA SER A 111 -9.79 4.32 -2.05
C SER A 111 -9.22 5.34 -3.05
N LEU A 112 -9.14 5.00 -4.36
CA LEU A 112 -8.60 5.90 -5.40
C LEU A 112 -9.47 7.16 -5.58
N ASN A 113 -10.80 6.99 -5.55
CA ASN A 113 -11.77 8.01 -5.93
C ASN A 113 -12.43 8.71 -4.73
N THR A 114 -12.15 8.31 -3.49
CA THR A 114 -12.70 8.99 -2.31
C THR A 114 -11.99 10.33 -2.09
N GLU A 115 -12.70 11.34 -1.60
CA GLU A 115 -12.07 12.60 -1.14
C GLU A 115 -11.26 12.40 0.15
N ALA A 116 -11.66 11.43 0.97
CA ALA A 116 -10.94 11.07 2.19
C ALA A 116 -9.52 10.54 1.87
N PRO A 117 -8.54 10.73 2.75
CA PRO A 117 -7.16 10.24 2.55
C PRO A 117 -7.06 8.74 2.35
N ALA A 118 -7.99 7.96 2.92
CA ALA A 118 -8.10 6.50 2.85
C ALA A 118 -9.58 6.12 2.94
N LEU A 119 -9.91 4.83 3.01
CA LEU A 119 -11.26 4.40 3.36
C LEU A 119 -11.68 5.00 4.71
N THR A 120 -12.91 5.47 4.79
CA THR A 120 -13.45 6.03 6.03
C THR A 120 -13.53 4.96 7.13
N PRO A 121 -13.58 5.35 8.42
CA PRO A 121 -13.77 4.39 9.51
C PRO A 121 -15.00 3.50 9.32
N ALA A 122 -16.11 4.08 8.83
CA ALA A 122 -17.36 3.34 8.56
C ALA A 122 -17.19 2.30 7.44
N GLN A 123 -16.44 2.64 6.37
CA GLN A 123 -16.14 1.70 5.28
C GLN A 123 -15.21 0.57 5.75
N ASN A 124 -14.19 0.89 6.54
CA ASN A 124 -13.30 -0.12 7.11
C ASN A 124 -14.06 -1.06 8.06
N GLU A 125 -14.95 -0.53 8.89
CA GLU A 125 -15.79 -1.34 9.79
C GLU A 125 -16.74 -2.23 9.00
N ARG A 126 -17.39 -1.71 7.95
CA ARG A 126 -18.24 -2.50 7.06
C ARG A 126 -17.46 -3.64 6.42
N LEU A 127 -16.30 -3.37 5.85
CA LEU A 127 -15.45 -4.40 5.26
C LEU A 127 -15.08 -5.48 6.29
N PHE A 128 -14.74 -5.07 7.52
CA PHE A 128 -14.41 -5.98 8.61
C PHE A 128 -15.60 -6.88 8.96
N GLN A 129 -16.81 -6.34 9.05
CA GLN A 129 -18.02 -7.10 9.40
C GLN A 129 -18.40 -8.11 8.30
N GLU A 130 -18.29 -7.71 7.04
CA GLU A 130 -18.57 -8.59 5.89
C GLU A 130 -17.56 -9.75 5.83
N VAL A 131 -16.27 -9.48 5.98
CA VAL A 131 -15.24 -10.53 6.04
C VAL A 131 -15.47 -11.42 7.28
N MET A 132 -15.86 -10.84 8.43
CA MET A 132 -16.15 -11.62 9.63
C MET A 132 -17.33 -12.56 9.45
N ALA A 133 -18.33 -12.18 8.65
CA ALA A 133 -19.48 -13.02 8.34
C ALA A 133 -19.10 -14.27 7.54
N ASP A 134 -18.15 -14.17 6.62
CA ASP A 134 -17.65 -15.32 5.84
C ASP A 134 -16.95 -16.39 6.72
N TYR A 135 -16.38 -15.96 7.82
CA TYR A 135 -15.74 -16.87 8.79
C TYR A 135 -16.66 -17.27 9.96
N ALA A 136 -17.98 -17.02 9.87
CA ALA A 136 -18.95 -17.33 10.93
C ALA A 136 -19.02 -18.83 11.27
N ASP A 137 -18.77 -19.70 10.29
CA ASP A 137 -18.78 -21.16 10.45
C ASP A 137 -17.67 -21.70 11.35
N ILE A 138 -16.67 -20.87 11.69
CA ILE A 138 -15.57 -21.27 12.57
C ILE A 138 -16.00 -21.04 14.02
N PRO A 139 -16.23 -22.11 14.82
CA PRO A 139 -16.79 -21.98 16.17
C PRO A 139 -15.81 -21.32 17.15
N LEU A 140 -14.50 -21.53 16.98
CA LEU A 140 -13.45 -20.99 17.84
C LEU A 140 -13.11 -19.55 17.45
N LYS A 141 -13.46 -18.59 18.31
CA LYS A 141 -13.21 -17.15 18.08
C LYS A 141 -11.72 -16.84 17.77
N GLN A 142 -10.79 -17.53 18.42
CA GLN A 142 -9.36 -17.32 18.20
C GLN A 142 -8.93 -17.77 16.80
N GLU A 143 -9.40 -18.90 16.31
CA GLU A 143 -9.12 -19.41 14.97
C GLU A 143 -9.74 -18.50 13.91
N ARG A 144 -10.99 -18.06 14.14
CA ARG A 144 -11.66 -17.09 13.29
C ARG A 144 -10.83 -15.83 13.12
N LEU A 145 -10.40 -15.20 14.22
CA LEU A 145 -9.57 -13.99 14.18
C LEU A 145 -8.21 -14.24 13.50
N LYS A 146 -7.61 -15.43 13.69
CA LYS A 146 -6.35 -15.79 13.02
C LYS A 146 -6.55 -15.87 11.50
N LYS A 147 -7.60 -16.54 11.03
CA LYS A 147 -7.89 -16.61 9.58
C LYS A 147 -8.24 -15.26 8.98
N MET A 148 -9.03 -14.44 9.68
CA MET A 148 -9.34 -13.09 9.24
C MET A 148 -8.07 -12.21 9.07
N ARG A 149 -7.11 -12.32 9.99
CA ARG A 149 -5.84 -11.59 9.88
C ARG A 149 -5.03 -12.00 8.64
N GLN A 150 -5.27 -13.20 8.11
CA GLN A 150 -4.64 -13.72 6.90
C GLN A 150 -5.47 -13.49 5.63
N ASP A 151 -6.64 -12.88 5.77
CA ASP A 151 -7.50 -12.60 4.64
C ASP A 151 -6.94 -11.49 3.76
N LYS A 152 -6.85 -11.75 2.45
CA LYS A 152 -6.27 -10.82 1.47
C LYS A 152 -7.12 -9.58 1.23
N LEU A 153 -8.45 -9.70 1.32
CA LEU A 153 -9.37 -8.59 1.09
C LEU A 153 -9.36 -7.64 2.30
N LEU A 154 -9.33 -8.19 3.52
CA LEU A 154 -9.21 -7.37 4.74
C LEU A 154 -7.87 -6.62 4.80
N ASN A 155 -6.81 -7.24 4.28
CA ASN A 155 -5.46 -6.67 4.24
C ASN A 155 -5.14 -5.98 2.91
N ALA A 156 -6.14 -5.76 2.03
CA ALA A 156 -5.92 -5.09 0.77
C ALA A 156 -5.31 -3.70 0.98
N ILE A 157 -4.33 -3.37 0.13
CA ILE A 157 -3.59 -2.10 0.25
C ILE A 157 -4.53 -0.96 -0.17
N GLN A 158 -4.64 0.05 0.69
CA GLN A 158 -5.35 1.28 0.37
C GLN A 158 -4.39 2.24 -0.32
N VAL A 159 -4.78 2.72 -1.50
CA VAL A 159 -3.92 3.49 -2.39
C VAL A 159 -4.62 4.73 -2.93
N LYS A 160 -3.83 5.73 -3.30
CA LYS A 160 -4.22 6.91 -4.06
C LYS A 160 -3.33 7.05 -5.28
N TYR A 161 -3.78 7.80 -6.29
CA TYR A 161 -2.88 8.19 -7.37
C TYR A 161 -1.77 9.11 -6.83
N ALA A 162 -0.54 8.88 -7.30
CA ALA A 162 0.66 9.61 -6.88
C ALA A 162 1.19 10.56 -7.97
N TYR A 163 0.32 11.06 -8.84
CA TYR A 163 0.70 12.06 -9.87
C TYR A 163 0.91 13.45 -9.28
N ALA A 164 0.23 13.74 -8.16
CA ALA A 164 0.44 14.92 -7.34
C ALA A 164 0.24 14.54 -5.87
N ILE A 165 1.02 15.13 -4.99
CA ILE A 165 0.95 14.92 -3.56
C ILE A 165 0.86 16.25 -2.83
N THR A 166 0.22 16.28 -1.68
CA THR A 166 0.16 17.49 -0.86
C THR A 166 1.52 17.75 -0.20
N CYS A 167 1.81 19.02 0.11
CA CYS A 167 3.05 19.40 0.80
C CYS A 167 3.25 18.62 2.11
N HIS A 168 2.18 18.37 2.87
CA HIS A 168 2.25 17.55 4.09
C HIS A 168 2.77 16.13 3.85
N LYS A 169 2.35 15.51 2.75
CA LYS A 169 2.82 14.15 2.38
C LYS A 169 4.20 14.15 1.74
N ALA A 170 4.65 15.31 1.26
CA ALA A 170 5.99 15.50 0.74
C ALA A 170 7.05 15.77 1.80
N GLN A 171 6.65 16.05 3.05
CA GLN A 171 7.58 16.33 4.13
C GLN A 171 8.57 15.17 4.33
N GLY A 172 9.86 15.51 4.44
CA GLY A 172 10.95 14.54 4.58
C GLY A 172 11.41 13.89 3.28
N GLY A 173 10.70 14.08 2.18
CA GLY A 173 11.14 13.63 0.85
C GLY A 173 12.20 14.56 0.25
N GLN A 174 12.99 14.02 -0.69
CA GLN A 174 13.99 14.76 -1.46
C GLN A 174 13.84 14.42 -2.93
N TRP A 175 13.73 15.45 -3.76
CA TRP A 175 13.57 15.28 -5.22
C TRP A 175 14.51 16.23 -5.97
N ALA A 176 15.05 15.76 -7.09
CA ALA A 176 15.88 16.59 -7.95
C ALA A 176 15.11 17.78 -8.57
N HIS A 177 13.82 17.58 -8.82
CA HIS A 177 12.94 18.59 -9.41
C HIS A 177 11.58 18.55 -8.69
N VAL A 178 11.07 19.72 -8.32
CA VAL A 178 9.76 19.88 -7.69
C VAL A 178 8.95 20.93 -8.46
N TYR A 179 7.72 20.60 -8.78
CA TYR A 179 6.75 21.52 -9.34
C TYR A 179 5.69 21.78 -8.28
N LEU A 180 5.58 23.01 -7.83
CA LEU A 180 4.64 23.43 -6.81
C LEU A 180 3.44 24.11 -7.47
N ASP A 181 2.25 23.53 -7.27
CA ASP A 181 1.00 24.16 -7.62
C ASP A 181 0.42 24.82 -6.36
N GLN A 182 0.37 26.13 -6.37
CA GLN A 182 -0.14 26.94 -5.26
C GLN A 182 -1.67 26.97 -5.21
N GLY A 183 -2.33 26.45 -6.25
CA GLY A 183 -3.78 26.55 -6.39
C GLY A 183 -4.27 27.97 -6.58
N TYR A 184 -5.56 28.18 -6.27
CA TYR A 184 -6.13 29.54 -6.29
C TYR A 184 -5.79 30.25 -4.99
N MET A 185 -4.98 31.32 -5.09
CA MET A 185 -4.63 32.18 -3.97
C MET A 185 -4.92 33.62 -4.32
N THR A 186 -5.51 34.34 -3.38
CA THR A 186 -5.66 35.79 -3.43
C THR A 186 -4.42 36.46 -2.84
N ASP A 187 -4.15 37.71 -3.23
CA ASP A 187 -2.99 38.48 -2.72
C ASP A 187 -3.00 38.57 -1.19
N ASP A 188 -4.16 38.60 -0.57
CA ASP A 188 -4.33 38.63 0.89
C ASP A 188 -3.85 37.36 1.61
N MET A 189 -3.77 36.23 0.89
CA MET A 189 -3.29 34.96 1.41
C MET A 189 -1.77 34.84 1.32
N LEU A 190 -1.12 35.64 0.47
CA LEU A 190 0.33 35.63 0.25
C LEU A 190 1.05 36.45 1.34
N THR A 191 0.99 35.97 2.58
CA THR A 191 1.77 36.54 3.67
C THR A 191 3.22 36.05 3.62
N PRO A 192 4.20 36.83 4.13
CA PRO A 192 5.60 36.38 4.21
C PRO A 192 5.75 35.03 4.95
N ASP A 193 4.97 34.82 6.00
CA ASP A 193 4.99 33.58 6.79
C ASP A 193 4.47 32.39 5.97
N TYR A 194 3.42 32.59 5.16
CA TYR A 194 2.89 31.56 4.30
C TYR A 194 3.86 31.17 3.18
N VAL A 195 4.51 32.18 2.56
CA VAL A 195 5.54 31.94 1.55
C VAL A 195 6.72 31.17 2.14
N HIS A 196 7.16 31.54 3.34
CA HIS A 196 8.26 30.86 4.05
C HIS A 196 7.87 29.41 4.44
N TRP A 197 6.59 29.15 4.69
CA TRP A 197 6.11 27.79 4.95
C TRP A 197 6.04 26.91 3.70
N LEU A 198 5.81 27.51 2.52
CA LEU A 198 5.74 26.80 1.24
C LEU A 198 7.12 26.38 0.70
N TYR A 199 8.15 27.18 0.95
CA TYR A 199 9.52 27.01 0.45
C TYR A 199 10.51 26.70 1.57
#